data_0925e80853f05f444c8ce44ccc109aec
#
_entry.id   0925e80853f05f444c8ce44ccc109aec
#
_cell.length_a   1.000
_cell.length_b   1.000
_cell.length_c   1.000
_cell.angle_alpha   90.00
_cell.angle_beta   90.00
_cell.angle_gamma   90.00
#
_symmetry.space_group_name_H-M   'P 1'
#
loop_
_entity.id
_entity.type
_entity.pdbx_description
1 polymer ?
#
loop_
_entity_poly.entity_id
_entity_poly.type
_entity_poly.pdbx_seq_one_letter_code
_entity_poly.pdbx_strand_id
1 'polypeptide(L)'
;MASIKDVAQKAGVGVGTVSRVLNNSGYVSDETREKIEEAMKNLQYTPNELARNLYHKKSGIIAVLVPTVEIPFFAELVHNIEAELYNEGFKIMLCNTDKAHNAELEYLDMLNRHIVDGVITGVHSLDVEEYKKIKKPIVAFDRYLGEDIPVVTVDHKEGGRLAAEILLKNGCKKIVHFRGSTAVESPYHERHFEFARIMKEQGVECFDYELAWNKFDLEYYKYAVKDLFDRLDEWEFDGIFGTDLVAIECMNEVIRRHKKVPKDVKCVAYDGTYITQIVEPSVTAIVQPIKELAKEAARLICELVNGKRYKNEKVTLGVSVRKGRTTMK
;
A
#
# COMPACT_ATOMS: atom_id res chain seq x y z
N MET A 1 10.80 38.84 4.85
CA MET A 1 9.50 38.18 5.02
C MET A 1 8.80 38.83 6.22
N ALA A 2 7.54 39.22 6.06
CA ALA A 2 6.76 39.75 7.19
C ALA A 2 6.61 38.65 8.27
N SER A 3 6.59 39.05 9.52
CA SER A 3 6.45 38.19 10.70
C SER A 3 5.08 38.37 11.35
N ILE A 4 4.68 37.46 12.23
CA ILE A 4 3.45 37.60 13.02
C ILE A 4 3.46 38.90 13.89
N LYS A 5 4.65 39.37 14.26
CA LYS A 5 4.81 40.66 15.00
C LYS A 5 4.46 41.86 14.12
N ASP A 6 4.85 41.83 12.84
CA ASP A 6 4.54 42.89 11.88
C ASP A 6 3.03 42.94 11.59
N VAL A 7 2.37 41.80 11.50
CA VAL A 7 0.90 41.72 11.37
C VAL A 7 0.22 42.31 12.61
N ALA A 8 0.67 41.92 13.80
CA ALA A 8 0.13 42.41 15.05
C ALA A 8 0.26 43.93 15.17
N GLN A 9 1.43 44.48 14.83
CA GLN A 9 1.71 45.92 14.83
C GLN A 9 0.80 46.66 13.83
N LYS A 10 0.66 46.13 12.60
CA LYS A 10 -0.16 46.73 11.55
C LYS A 10 -1.65 46.69 11.86
N ALA A 11 -2.13 45.62 12.47
CA ALA A 11 -3.53 45.45 12.90
C ALA A 11 -3.85 46.19 14.23
N GLY A 12 -2.85 46.73 14.94
CA GLY A 12 -3.03 47.38 16.23
C GLY A 12 -3.45 46.45 17.36
N VAL A 13 -3.03 45.18 17.32
CA VAL A 13 -3.41 44.16 18.30
C VAL A 13 -2.19 43.41 18.86
N GLY A 14 -2.38 42.67 19.93
CA GLY A 14 -1.32 41.82 20.47
C GLY A 14 -1.05 40.58 19.59
N VAL A 15 0.21 40.11 19.58
CA VAL A 15 0.62 38.86 18.86
C VAL A 15 -0.25 37.67 19.24
N GLY A 16 -0.65 37.57 20.52
CA GLY A 16 -1.56 36.52 20.99
C GLY A 16 -2.96 36.56 20.32
N THR A 17 -3.46 37.76 19.97
CA THR A 17 -4.73 37.93 19.27
C THR A 17 -4.61 37.48 17.82
N VAL A 18 -3.52 37.83 17.13
CA VAL A 18 -3.21 37.35 15.79
C VAL A 18 -3.11 35.80 15.80
N SER A 19 -2.39 35.25 16.78
CA SER A 19 -2.27 33.78 16.93
C SER A 19 -3.63 33.07 17.13
N ARG A 20 -4.54 33.68 17.90
CA ARG A 20 -5.90 33.16 18.08
C ARG A 20 -6.69 33.14 16.76
N VAL A 21 -6.59 34.21 15.97
CA VAL A 21 -7.23 34.24 14.63
C VAL A 21 -6.67 33.18 13.72
N LEU A 22 -5.34 33.05 13.64
CA LEU A 22 -4.66 32.06 12.79
C LEU A 22 -5.00 30.61 13.17
N ASN A 23 -5.18 30.36 14.46
CA ASN A 23 -5.45 29.01 14.99
C ASN A 23 -6.93 28.73 15.24
N ASN A 24 -7.83 29.68 14.90
CA ASN A 24 -9.25 29.59 15.22
C ASN A 24 -9.51 29.24 16.70
N SER A 25 -8.69 29.74 17.62
CA SER A 25 -8.72 29.44 19.05
C SER A 25 -9.19 30.62 19.88
N GLY A 26 -10.17 30.42 20.76
CA GLY A 26 -10.72 31.46 21.61
C GLY A 26 -11.56 32.50 20.85
N TYR A 27 -12.19 33.40 21.61
CA TYR A 27 -13.03 34.45 21.05
C TYR A 27 -12.19 35.63 20.54
N VAL A 28 -12.46 36.04 19.30
CA VAL A 28 -11.99 37.30 18.70
C VAL A 28 -13.17 37.92 17.96
N SER A 29 -13.43 39.22 18.20
CA SER A 29 -14.54 39.93 17.52
C SER A 29 -14.32 39.96 16.00
N ASP A 30 -15.42 39.96 15.22
CA ASP A 30 -15.36 40.00 13.76
C ASP A 30 -14.60 41.19 13.23
N GLU A 31 -14.80 42.39 13.83
CA GLU A 31 -14.03 43.60 13.50
C GLU A 31 -12.51 43.41 13.67
N THR A 32 -12.10 42.74 14.76
CA THR A 32 -10.68 42.51 15.02
C THR A 32 -10.13 41.44 14.04
N ARG A 33 -10.92 40.45 13.68
CA ARG A 33 -10.57 39.45 12.70
C ARG A 33 -10.33 40.09 11.34
N GLU A 34 -11.25 40.93 10.86
CA GLU A 34 -11.14 41.66 9.60
C GLU A 34 -9.86 42.49 9.53
N LYS A 35 -9.56 43.25 10.61
CA LYS A 35 -8.32 44.06 10.70
C LYS A 35 -7.06 43.23 10.58
N ILE A 36 -7.04 42.02 11.17
CA ILE A 36 -5.90 41.11 11.10
C ILE A 36 -5.77 40.52 9.67
N GLU A 37 -6.88 40.08 9.06
CA GLU A 37 -6.89 39.55 7.70
C GLU A 37 -6.44 40.58 6.67
N GLU A 38 -6.89 41.84 6.82
CA GLU A 38 -6.44 42.94 5.98
C GLU A 38 -4.95 43.23 6.17
N ALA A 39 -4.46 43.25 7.41
CA ALA A 39 -3.04 43.42 7.70
C ALA A 39 -2.18 42.33 7.09
N MET A 40 -2.64 41.06 7.16
CA MET A 40 -1.98 39.90 6.54
C MET A 40 -1.91 40.06 5.01
N LYS A 41 -3.01 40.44 4.38
CA LYS A 41 -3.09 40.67 2.93
C LYS A 41 -2.12 41.79 2.50
N ASN A 42 -2.14 42.91 3.20
CA ASN A 42 -1.28 44.07 2.90
C ASN A 42 0.22 43.79 3.08
N LEU A 43 0.58 42.91 4.01
CA LEU A 43 1.96 42.49 4.27
C LEU A 43 2.37 41.26 3.47
N GLN A 44 1.47 40.67 2.65
CA GLN A 44 1.67 39.40 2.00
C GLN A 44 2.18 38.31 2.97
N TYR A 45 1.64 38.36 4.21
CA TYR A 45 2.04 37.46 5.26
C TYR A 45 1.36 36.09 5.07
N THR A 46 2.17 35.07 4.91
CA THR A 46 1.71 33.68 4.93
C THR A 46 2.06 33.08 6.29
N PRO A 47 1.06 32.52 7.02
CA PRO A 47 1.32 31.87 8.30
C PRO A 47 2.35 30.74 8.13
N ASN A 48 3.31 30.67 9.04
CA ASN A 48 4.28 29.60 9.06
C ASN A 48 3.61 28.33 9.62
N GLU A 49 3.34 27.35 8.75
CA GLU A 49 2.74 26.09 9.14
C GLU A 49 3.57 25.35 10.20
N LEU A 50 4.91 25.42 10.13
CA LEU A 50 5.79 24.80 11.13
C LEU A 50 5.57 25.39 12.52
N ALA A 51 5.41 26.73 12.64
CA ALA A 51 5.14 27.38 13.91
C ALA A 51 3.75 27.00 14.46
N ARG A 52 2.75 26.88 13.58
CA ARG A 52 1.40 26.42 13.94
C ARG A 52 1.41 24.97 14.41
N ASN A 53 2.09 24.10 13.67
CA ASN A 53 2.22 22.69 13.96
C ASN A 53 2.95 22.46 15.30
N LEU A 54 4.00 23.24 15.58
CA LEU A 54 4.70 23.21 16.86
C LEU A 54 3.77 23.55 18.03
N TYR A 55 2.88 24.55 17.85
CA TYR A 55 1.90 24.92 18.86
C TYR A 55 0.89 23.80 19.14
N HIS A 56 0.42 23.12 18.08
CA HIS A 56 -0.54 22.03 18.19
C HIS A 56 0.11 20.66 18.48
N LYS A 57 1.43 20.59 18.52
CA LYS A 57 2.20 19.32 18.63
C LYS A 57 1.78 18.26 17.59
N LYS A 58 1.34 18.71 16.41
CA LYS A 58 0.94 17.89 15.27
C LYS A 58 1.64 18.41 14.01
N SER A 59 2.19 17.51 13.22
CA SER A 59 2.86 17.86 11.95
C SER A 59 1.87 18.04 10.79
N GLY A 60 0.72 17.41 10.88
CA GLY A 60 -0.24 17.29 9.77
C GLY A 60 0.25 16.34 8.67
N ILE A 61 1.23 15.50 8.97
CA ILE A 61 1.85 14.58 7.99
C ILE A 61 1.70 13.14 8.48
N ILE A 62 1.27 12.25 7.58
CA ILE A 62 1.27 10.80 7.77
C ILE A 62 2.35 10.22 6.85
N ALA A 63 3.25 9.41 7.40
CA ALA A 63 4.22 8.66 6.59
C ALA A 63 3.56 7.40 6.04
N VAL A 64 3.76 7.14 4.74
CA VAL A 64 3.30 5.91 4.07
C VAL A 64 4.54 5.16 3.61
N LEU A 65 4.81 4.04 4.27
CA LEU A 65 5.96 3.19 4.02
C LEU A 65 5.54 2.04 3.10
N VAL A 66 6.18 1.96 1.95
CA VAL A 66 6.00 0.86 0.99
C VAL A 66 7.36 0.36 0.53
N PRO A 67 7.47 -0.89 0.07
CA PRO A 67 8.74 -1.38 -0.49
C PRO A 67 9.19 -0.49 -1.64
N THR A 68 8.33 -0.25 -2.62
CA THR A 68 8.58 0.61 -3.79
C THR A 68 7.25 0.99 -4.45
N VAL A 69 7.19 2.16 -5.10
CA VAL A 69 6.08 2.56 -5.99
C VAL A 69 6.27 2.10 -7.44
N GLU A 70 7.33 1.37 -7.76
CA GLU A 70 7.49 0.75 -9.08
C GLU A 70 6.49 -0.40 -9.30
N ILE A 71 5.97 -0.98 -8.21
CA ILE A 71 4.92 -2.00 -8.27
C ILE A 71 3.55 -1.32 -8.33
N PRO A 72 2.73 -1.59 -9.35
CA PRO A 72 1.43 -0.94 -9.55
C PRO A 72 0.49 -1.01 -8.35
N PHE A 73 0.48 -2.13 -7.62
CA PHE A 73 -0.32 -2.28 -6.41
C PHE A 73 0.01 -1.20 -5.37
N PHE A 74 1.30 -1.01 -5.06
CA PHE A 74 1.71 0.00 -4.08
C PHE A 74 1.50 1.42 -4.60
N ALA A 75 1.70 1.66 -5.91
CA ALA A 75 1.43 2.96 -6.51
C ALA A 75 -0.06 3.34 -6.40
N GLU A 76 -0.98 2.44 -6.76
CA GLU A 76 -2.42 2.66 -6.62
C GLU A 76 -2.84 2.81 -5.15
N LEU A 77 -2.26 2.00 -4.25
CA LEU A 77 -2.54 2.07 -2.82
C LEU A 77 -2.13 3.44 -2.24
N VAL A 78 -0.91 3.89 -2.51
CA VAL A 78 -0.41 5.21 -2.06
C VAL A 78 -1.26 6.34 -2.60
N HIS A 79 -1.60 6.30 -3.90
CA HIS A 79 -2.47 7.30 -4.52
C HIS A 79 -3.83 7.42 -3.81
N ASN A 80 -4.47 6.28 -3.51
CA ASN A 80 -5.76 6.30 -2.83
C ASN A 80 -5.63 6.69 -1.33
N ILE A 81 -4.56 6.28 -0.64
CA ILE A 81 -4.29 6.73 0.74
C ILE A 81 -4.12 8.26 0.78
N GLU A 82 -3.36 8.81 -0.18
CA GLU A 82 -3.13 10.26 -0.27
C GLU A 82 -4.45 11.00 -0.42
N ALA A 83 -5.32 10.56 -1.33
CA ALA A 83 -6.61 11.19 -1.56
C ALA A 83 -7.52 11.15 -0.31
N GLU A 84 -7.58 10.03 0.40
CA GLU A 84 -8.37 9.91 1.63
C GLU A 84 -7.80 10.78 2.76
N LEU A 85 -6.48 10.78 2.97
CA LEU A 85 -5.83 11.59 4.00
C LEU A 85 -5.90 13.09 3.70
N TYR A 86 -5.85 13.49 2.42
CA TYR A 86 -6.01 14.88 2.02
C TYR A 86 -7.39 15.42 2.42
N ASN A 87 -8.45 14.62 2.25
CA ASN A 87 -9.81 14.98 2.67
C ASN A 87 -9.93 15.13 4.19
N GLU A 88 -9.11 14.44 4.96
CA GLU A 88 -9.02 14.53 6.42
C GLU A 88 -8.05 15.64 6.90
N GLY A 89 -7.47 16.41 5.98
CA GLY A 89 -6.57 17.53 6.26
C GLY A 89 -5.11 17.13 6.54
N PHE A 90 -4.71 15.91 6.23
CA PHE A 90 -3.33 15.45 6.30
C PHE A 90 -2.64 15.49 4.94
N LYS A 91 -1.32 15.68 4.98
CA LYS A 91 -0.41 15.44 3.85
C LYS A 91 0.29 14.11 4.05
N ILE A 92 0.74 13.47 2.97
CA ILE A 92 1.56 12.26 3.09
C ILE A 92 3.04 12.55 2.90
N MET A 93 3.87 11.74 3.57
CA MET A 93 5.27 11.56 3.26
C MET A 93 5.46 10.15 2.74
N LEU A 94 5.76 10.01 1.45
CA LEU A 94 6.05 8.72 0.84
C LEU A 94 7.46 8.26 1.18
N CYS A 95 7.59 7.03 1.68
CA CYS A 95 8.83 6.41 2.12
C CYS A 95 9.01 5.06 1.42
N ASN A 96 9.91 5.00 0.42
CA ASN A 96 10.31 3.74 -0.20
C ASN A 96 11.46 3.11 0.62
N THR A 97 11.38 1.80 0.84
CA THR A 97 12.32 1.09 1.72
C THR A 97 13.20 0.07 1.01
N ASP A 98 13.06 -0.10 -0.30
CA ASP A 98 13.77 -1.09 -1.10
C ASP A 98 15.28 -0.87 -1.21
N LYS A 99 15.72 0.39 -1.10
CA LYS A 99 17.11 0.80 -1.41
C LYS A 99 18.05 0.93 -0.20
N ALA A 100 17.55 0.92 1.03
CA ALA A 100 18.35 1.16 2.21
C ALA A 100 18.11 0.14 3.32
N HIS A 101 19.17 -0.47 3.82
CA HIS A 101 19.13 -1.59 4.77
C HIS A 101 18.43 -1.29 6.12
N ASN A 102 18.28 -0.01 6.50
CA ASN A 102 17.63 0.44 7.74
C ASN A 102 16.63 1.58 7.53
N ALA A 103 16.18 1.81 6.30
CA ALA A 103 15.27 2.93 6.00
C ALA A 103 13.98 2.87 6.82
N GLU A 104 13.44 1.69 7.03
CA GLU A 104 12.22 1.50 7.82
C GLU A 104 12.39 2.00 9.26
N LEU A 105 13.53 1.70 9.92
CA LEU A 105 13.85 2.22 11.27
C LEU A 105 13.97 3.73 11.30
N GLU A 106 14.63 4.32 10.32
CA GLU A 106 14.79 5.77 10.22
C GLU A 106 13.43 6.48 10.09
N TYR A 107 12.53 5.93 9.28
CA TYR A 107 11.19 6.47 9.13
C TYR A 107 10.33 6.30 10.38
N LEU A 108 10.47 5.18 11.10
CA LEU A 108 9.80 5.00 12.39
C LEU A 108 10.33 5.96 13.47
N ASP A 109 11.63 6.33 13.41
CA ASP A 109 12.20 7.32 14.32
C ASP A 109 11.65 8.73 14.06
N MET A 110 11.26 9.08 12.83
CA MET A 110 10.56 10.31 12.53
C MET A 110 9.24 10.44 13.31
N LEU A 111 8.54 9.33 13.54
CA LEU A 111 7.33 9.30 14.34
C LEU A 111 7.63 9.62 15.82
N ASN A 112 8.74 9.08 16.37
CA ASN A 112 9.18 9.38 17.71
C ASN A 112 9.57 10.85 17.88
N ARG A 113 10.17 11.44 16.85
CA ARG A 113 10.58 12.86 16.81
C ARG A 113 9.44 13.84 16.48
N HIS A 114 8.21 13.36 16.31
CA HIS A 114 7.05 14.17 15.91
C HIS A 114 7.21 14.90 14.55
N ILE A 115 8.02 14.37 13.65
CA ILE A 115 8.13 14.84 12.26
C ILE A 115 6.89 14.43 11.48
N VAL A 116 6.35 13.25 11.80
CA VAL A 116 5.05 12.75 11.31
C VAL A 116 4.15 12.42 12.49
N ASP A 117 2.83 12.47 12.28
CA ASP A 117 1.83 12.19 13.32
C ASP A 117 1.45 10.72 13.40
N GLY A 118 1.64 9.99 12.31
CA GLY A 118 1.34 8.57 12.21
C GLY A 118 2.08 7.91 11.04
N VAL A 119 2.05 6.60 11.02
CA VAL A 119 2.66 5.76 9.99
C VAL A 119 1.65 4.74 9.48
N ILE A 120 1.51 4.62 8.16
CA ILE A 120 0.87 3.49 7.49
C ILE A 120 1.99 2.68 6.85
N THR A 121 2.14 1.40 7.20
CA THR A 121 3.24 0.57 6.72
C THR A 121 2.76 -0.68 5.98
N GLY A 122 3.28 -0.90 4.75
CA GLY A 122 3.16 -2.13 3.97
C GLY A 122 4.52 -2.81 3.78
N VAL A 123 5.50 -2.53 4.67
CA VAL A 123 6.87 -3.05 4.61
C VAL A 123 7.05 -4.18 5.61
N HIS A 124 7.91 -5.13 5.29
CA HIS A 124 8.13 -6.34 6.08
C HIS A 124 9.61 -6.59 6.42
N SER A 125 10.45 -5.55 6.40
CA SER A 125 11.90 -5.70 6.56
C SER A 125 12.40 -5.75 8.01
N LEU A 126 11.62 -5.22 8.96
CA LEU A 126 11.99 -5.21 10.38
C LEU A 126 11.33 -6.33 11.18
N ASP A 127 11.96 -6.68 12.29
CA ASP A 127 11.37 -7.55 13.30
C ASP A 127 10.15 -6.87 13.94
N VAL A 128 9.13 -7.66 14.27
CA VAL A 128 7.92 -7.24 14.98
C VAL A 128 8.25 -6.58 16.33
N GLU A 129 9.31 -7.02 17.00
CA GLU A 129 9.73 -6.47 18.30
C GLU A 129 10.14 -4.99 18.22
N GLU A 130 10.63 -4.52 17.08
CA GLU A 130 10.94 -3.10 16.89
C GLU A 130 9.66 -2.26 16.88
N TYR A 131 8.61 -2.74 16.25
CA TYR A 131 7.30 -2.07 16.24
C TYR A 131 6.63 -2.05 17.61
N LYS A 132 6.74 -3.10 18.40
CA LYS A 132 6.17 -3.17 19.76
C LYS A 132 6.74 -2.12 20.72
N LYS A 133 7.95 -1.62 20.46
CA LYS A 133 8.58 -0.54 21.24
C LYS A 133 7.93 0.83 20.97
N ILE A 134 7.23 0.98 19.84
CA ILE A 134 6.67 2.26 19.40
C ILE A 134 5.24 2.40 19.91
N LYS A 135 5.01 3.37 20.82
CA LYS A 135 3.67 3.66 21.37
C LYS A 135 3.03 4.85 20.67
N LYS A 136 3.05 4.86 19.34
CA LYS A 136 2.58 5.94 18.47
C LYS A 136 1.59 5.39 17.43
N PRO A 137 0.82 6.26 16.74
CA PRO A 137 -0.10 5.84 15.69
C PRO A 137 0.57 5.09 14.54
N ILE A 138 0.28 3.80 14.41
CA ILE A 138 0.73 2.94 13.30
C ILE A 138 -0.45 2.12 12.83
N VAL A 139 -0.61 1.97 11.51
CA VAL A 139 -1.52 1.02 10.85
C VAL A 139 -0.69 0.14 9.92
N ALA A 140 -0.91 -1.16 9.93
CA ALA A 140 -0.19 -2.12 9.10
C ALA A 140 -1.05 -2.67 7.96
N PHE A 141 -0.43 -2.90 6.80
CA PHE A 141 -0.97 -3.72 5.72
C PHE A 141 -0.36 -5.10 5.73
N ASP A 142 -1.21 -6.12 5.63
CA ASP A 142 -0.81 -7.52 5.45
C ASP A 142 0.28 -8.01 6.42
N ARG A 143 0.35 -7.41 7.62
CA ARG A 143 1.31 -7.82 8.64
C ARG A 143 0.77 -7.61 10.04
N TYR A 144 0.89 -8.61 10.89
CA TYR A 144 0.61 -8.48 12.31
C TYR A 144 1.85 -7.94 13.05
N LEU A 145 1.75 -6.72 13.59
CA LEU A 145 2.85 -6.04 14.28
C LEU A 145 2.64 -5.93 15.80
N GLY A 146 1.56 -6.49 16.31
CA GLY A 146 1.22 -6.49 17.74
C GLY A 146 -0.23 -6.10 18.00
N GLU A 147 -0.70 -6.34 19.22
CA GLU A 147 -2.10 -6.18 19.59
C GLU A 147 -2.61 -4.73 19.49
N ASP A 148 -1.73 -3.74 19.66
CA ASP A 148 -2.07 -2.32 19.68
C ASP A 148 -2.00 -1.68 18.26
N ILE A 149 -1.58 -2.44 17.23
CA ILE A 149 -1.42 -1.95 15.87
C ILE A 149 -2.50 -2.56 14.98
N PRO A 150 -3.47 -1.77 14.51
CA PRO A 150 -4.49 -2.25 13.59
C PRO A 150 -3.91 -2.78 12.28
N VAL A 151 -4.52 -3.83 11.75
CA VAL A 151 -4.13 -4.44 10.48
C VAL A 151 -5.25 -4.30 9.46
N VAL A 152 -4.93 -3.83 8.27
CA VAL A 152 -5.81 -3.85 7.11
C VAL A 152 -5.28 -4.91 6.14
N THR A 153 -6.15 -5.80 5.71
CA THR A 153 -5.80 -6.94 4.83
C THR A 153 -6.98 -7.33 3.95
N VAL A 154 -6.78 -8.26 3.04
CA VAL A 154 -7.86 -8.90 2.28
C VAL A 154 -8.01 -10.36 2.69
N ASP A 155 -9.11 -10.98 2.27
CA ASP A 155 -9.28 -12.43 2.37
C ASP A 155 -8.39 -13.14 1.33
N HIS A 156 -7.12 -13.27 1.68
CA HIS A 156 -6.13 -13.93 0.82
C HIS A 156 -6.46 -15.40 0.58
N LYS A 157 -7.05 -16.09 1.57
CA LYS A 157 -7.46 -17.48 1.43
C LYS A 157 -8.52 -17.62 0.35
N GLU A 158 -9.55 -16.77 0.39
CA GLU A 158 -10.57 -16.72 -0.66
C GLU A 158 -9.95 -16.39 -2.02
N GLY A 159 -8.99 -15.45 -2.07
CA GLY A 159 -8.27 -15.12 -3.30
C GLY A 159 -7.52 -16.30 -3.91
N GLY A 160 -6.83 -17.08 -3.09
CA GLY A 160 -6.17 -18.33 -3.54
C GLY A 160 -7.15 -19.38 -4.04
N ARG A 161 -8.29 -19.53 -3.34
CA ARG A 161 -9.39 -20.43 -3.76
C ARG A 161 -9.94 -20.03 -5.13
N LEU A 162 -10.25 -18.76 -5.33
CA LEU A 162 -10.79 -18.26 -6.59
C LEU A 162 -9.81 -18.46 -7.76
N ALA A 163 -8.51 -18.20 -7.56
CA ALA A 163 -7.49 -18.44 -8.58
C ALA A 163 -7.41 -19.92 -8.98
N ALA A 164 -7.43 -20.80 -7.97
CA ALA A 164 -7.44 -22.25 -8.20
C ALA A 164 -8.66 -22.69 -9.01
N GLU A 165 -9.85 -22.25 -8.61
CA GLU A 165 -11.09 -22.62 -9.32
C GLU A 165 -11.09 -22.15 -10.78
N ILE A 166 -10.57 -20.96 -11.07
CA ILE A 166 -10.49 -20.43 -12.43
C ILE A 166 -9.62 -21.38 -13.29
N LEU A 167 -8.42 -21.73 -12.82
CA LEU A 167 -7.51 -22.58 -13.58
C LEU A 167 -8.05 -24.00 -13.74
N LEU A 168 -8.67 -24.58 -12.70
CA LEU A 168 -9.32 -25.88 -12.76
C LEU A 168 -10.49 -25.90 -13.76
N LYS A 169 -11.37 -24.89 -13.73
CA LYS A 169 -12.49 -24.74 -14.69
C LYS A 169 -12.01 -24.61 -16.14
N ASN A 170 -10.80 -24.12 -16.34
CA ASN A 170 -10.16 -24.02 -17.66
C ASN A 170 -9.34 -25.26 -18.03
N GLY A 171 -9.39 -26.33 -17.23
CA GLY A 171 -8.82 -27.64 -17.51
C GLY A 171 -7.31 -27.75 -17.30
N CYS A 172 -6.70 -26.81 -16.58
CA CYS A 172 -5.26 -26.82 -16.30
C CYS A 172 -4.87 -28.05 -15.47
N LYS A 173 -3.75 -28.68 -15.83
CA LYS A 173 -3.21 -29.89 -15.20
C LYS A 173 -1.83 -29.68 -14.60
N LYS A 174 -1.06 -28.75 -15.17
CA LYS A 174 0.29 -28.42 -14.73
C LYS A 174 0.43 -26.91 -14.66
N ILE A 175 0.70 -26.35 -13.49
CA ILE A 175 0.64 -24.92 -13.25
C ILE A 175 1.97 -24.41 -12.72
N VAL A 176 2.45 -23.33 -13.30
CA VAL A 176 3.54 -22.52 -12.75
C VAL A 176 2.94 -21.55 -11.72
N HIS A 177 3.41 -21.66 -10.49
CA HIS A 177 2.94 -20.84 -9.38
C HIS A 177 4.08 -20.04 -8.79
N PHE A 178 4.05 -18.71 -8.99
CA PHE A 178 4.98 -17.80 -8.35
C PHE A 178 4.43 -17.35 -7.00
N ARG A 179 5.21 -17.57 -5.97
CA ARG A 179 4.87 -17.19 -4.60
C ARG A 179 5.89 -16.23 -4.00
N GLY A 180 5.46 -15.40 -3.06
CA GLY A 180 6.36 -14.56 -2.30
C GLY A 180 7.23 -15.35 -1.33
N SER A 181 8.32 -14.75 -0.89
CA SER A 181 9.23 -15.35 0.07
C SER A 181 8.54 -15.62 1.42
N THR A 182 8.82 -16.79 1.97
CA THR A 182 8.33 -17.21 3.30
C THR A 182 9.23 -16.75 4.45
N ALA A 183 10.23 -15.91 4.18
CA ALA A 183 11.16 -15.40 5.18
C ALA A 183 10.51 -14.60 6.32
N VAL A 184 9.33 -14.01 6.07
CA VAL A 184 8.54 -13.29 7.09
C VAL A 184 7.10 -13.78 7.05
N GLU A 185 6.53 -14.01 8.22
CA GLU A 185 5.12 -14.37 8.36
C GLU A 185 4.20 -13.20 7.98
N SER A 186 3.27 -13.47 7.06
CA SER A 186 2.33 -12.46 6.58
C SER A 186 1.02 -13.12 6.10
N PRO A 187 -0.13 -12.46 6.30
CA PRO A 187 -1.42 -12.92 5.79
C PRO A 187 -1.45 -13.23 4.30
N TYR A 188 -0.63 -12.54 3.49
CA TYR A 188 -0.61 -12.76 2.04
C TYR A 188 -0.18 -14.18 1.64
N HIS A 189 0.50 -14.92 2.52
CA HIS A 189 0.86 -16.32 2.26
C HIS A 189 -0.35 -17.24 2.17
N GLU A 190 -1.47 -16.89 2.79
CA GLU A 190 -2.67 -17.73 2.81
C GLU A 190 -3.21 -17.99 1.41
N ARG A 191 -3.05 -17.05 0.45
CA ARG A 191 -3.44 -17.27 -0.94
C ARG A 191 -2.64 -18.37 -1.60
N HIS A 192 -1.35 -18.46 -1.28
CA HIS A 192 -0.46 -19.47 -1.83
C HIS A 192 -0.70 -20.84 -1.22
N PHE A 193 -0.91 -20.91 0.10
CA PHE A 193 -1.21 -22.15 0.81
C PHE A 193 -2.55 -22.74 0.38
N GLU A 194 -3.59 -21.92 0.28
CA GLU A 194 -4.91 -22.38 -0.13
C GLU A 194 -4.91 -22.82 -1.61
N PHE A 195 -4.26 -22.05 -2.48
CA PHE A 195 -4.09 -22.41 -3.87
C PHE A 195 -3.40 -23.79 -4.01
N ALA A 196 -2.25 -23.97 -3.38
CA ALA A 196 -1.49 -25.20 -3.42
C ALA A 196 -2.25 -26.39 -2.82
N ARG A 197 -3.00 -26.16 -1.73
CA ARG A 197 -3.85 -27.19 -1.11
C ARG A 197 -4.90 -27.70 -2.10
N ILE A 198 -5.64 -26.79 -2.74
CA ILE A 198 -6.69 -27.15 -3.69
C ILE A 198 -6.10 -27.88 -4.91
N MET A 199 -4.98 -27.39 -5.46
CA MET A 199 -4.34 -28.03 -6.60
C MET A 199 -3.91 -29.48 -6.28
N LYS A 200 -3.32 -29.68 -5.10
CA LYS A 200 -2.94 -31.01 -4.61
C LYS A 200 -4.15 -31.94 -4.45
N GLU A 201 -5.26 -31.46 -3.89
CA GLU A 201 -6.48 -32.23 -3.72
C GLU A 201 -7.12 -32.64 -5.06
N GLN A 202 -6.94 -31.80 -6.09
CA GLN A 202 -7.45 -32.07 -7.44
C GLN A 202 -6.45 -32.80 -8.34
N GLY A 203 -5.30 -33.24 -7.80
CA GLY A 203 -4.26 -33.94 -8.54
C GLY A 203 -3.60 -33.12 -9.64
N VAL A 204 -3.58 -31.80 -9.50
CA VAL A 204 -2.91 -30.87 -10.41
C VAL A 204 -1.48 -30.65 -9.94
N GLU A 205 -0.53 -30.77 -10.86
CA GLU A 205 0.89 -30.54 -10.58
C GLU A 205 1.20 -29.05 -10.56
N CYS A 206 1.92 -28.60 -9.52
CA CYS A 206 2.37 -27.20 -9.38
C CYS A 206 3.89 -27.13 -9.37
N PHE A 207 4.44 -26.29 -10.25
CA PHE A 207 5.84 -25.89 -10.24
C PHE A 207 5.95 -24.59 -9.44
N ASP A 208 6.26 -24.70 -8.15
CA ASP A 208 6.39 -23.54 -7.26
C ASP A 208 7.73 -22.83 -7.48
N TYR A 209 7.68 -21.52 -7.71
CA TYR A 209 8.84 -20.65 -7.73
C TYR A 209 8.73 -19.61 -6.63
N GLU A 210 9.62 -19.66 -5.63
CA GLU A 210 9.68 -18.68 -4.56
C GLU A 210 10.51 -17.49 -5.00
N LEU A 211 9.88 -16.31 -5.03
CA LEU A 211 10.54 -15.05 -5.31
C LEU A 211 11.44 -14.65 -4.14
N ALA A 212 12.60 -14.07 -4.44
CA ALA A 212 13.54 -13.66 -3.42
C ALA A 212 12.96 -12.56 -2.52
N TRP A 213 13.31 -12.61 -1.26
CA TRP A 213 12.91 -11.64 -0.26
C TRP A 213 13.31 -10.20 -0.66
N ASN A 214 12.39 -9.28 -0.49
CA ASN A 214 12.58 -7.83 -0.71
C ASN A 214 13.13 -7.45 -2.10
N LYS A 215 12.77 -8.23 -3.13
CA LYS A 215 13.10 -7.98 -4.54
C LYS A 215 11.81 -7.64 -5.29
N PHE A 216 11.60 -6.34 -5.53
CA PHE A 216 10.36 -5.81 -6.09
C PHE A 216 10.59 -5.04 -7.40
N ASP A 217 11.68 -5.31 -8.12
CA ASP A 217 11.99 -4.63 -9.38
C ASP A 217 11.64 -5.49 -10.61
N LEU A 218 11.31 -4.84 -11.71
CA LEU A 218 10.90 -5.50 -12.95
C LEU A 218 12.01 -6.38 -13.55
N GLU A 219 13.27 -5.97 -13.45
CA GLU A 219 14.39 -6.74 -13.99
C GLU A 219 14.57 -8.05 -13.23
N TYR A 220 14.38 -8.04 -11.92
CA TYR A 220 14.34 -9.26 -11.13
C TYR A 220 13.19 -10.19 -11.54
N TYR A 221 12.01 -9.65 -11.80
CA TYR A 221 10.86 -10.49 -12.23
C TYR A 221 11.11 -11.11 -13.60
N LYS A 222 11.67 -10.36 -14.55
CA LYS A 222 12.10 -10.91 -15.85
C LYS A 222 13.13 -12.02 -15.69
N TYR A 223 14.11 -11.83 -14.81
CA TYR A 223 15.12 -12.84 -14.51
C TYR A 223 14.46 -14.10 -13.91
N ALA A 224 13.61 -13.95 -12.90
CA ALA A 224 12.95 -15.07 -12.21
C ALA A 224 12.06 -15.88 -13.17
N VAL A 225 11.30 -15.19 -14.03
CA VAL A 225 10.47 -15.85 -15.04
C VAL A 225 11.35 -16.60 -16.03
N LYS A 226 12.39 -15.95 -16.56
CA LYS A 226 13.29 -16.60 -17.51
C LYS A 226 13.98 -17.81 -16.89
N ASP A 227 14.52 -17.68 -15.68
CA ASP A 227 15.19 -18.76 -14.94
C ASP A 227 14.27 -19.98 -14.77
N LEU A 228 13.01 -19.75 -14.38
CA LEU A 228 12.05 -20.85 -14.26
C LEU A 228 11.78 -21.51 -15.62
N PHE A 229 11.51 -20.72 -16.64
CA PHE A 229 11.16 -21.22 -17.98
C PHE A 229 12.33 -21.95 -18.66
N ASP A 230 13.57 -21.58 -18.35
CA ASP A 230 14.76 -22.26 -18.85
C ASP A 230 15.05 -23.59 -18.11
N ARG A 231 14.55 -23.74 -16.88
CA ARG A 231 14.64 -24.99 -16.09
C ARG A 231 13.55 -26.00 -16.45
N LEU A 232 12.41 -25.53 -16.97
CA LEU A 232 11.32 -26.40 -17.38
C LEU A 232 11.65 -26.96 -18.76
N ASP A 233 12.13 -28.21 -18.80
CA ASP A 233 12.33 -28.95 -20.03
C ASP A 233 10.98 -29.15 -20.73
N GLU A 234 10.91 -28.75 -22.01
CA GLU A 234 9.75 -28.91 -22.88
C GLU A 234 8.39 -28.57 -22.24
N TRP A 235 8.00 -27.31 -22.23
CA TRP A 235 6.63 -26.77 -22.05
C TRP A 235 5.60 -27.74 -21.42
N GLU A 236 5.87 -28.16 -20.20
CA GLU A 236 5.00 -29.07 -19.49
C GLU A 236 3.84 -28.43 -18.74
N PHE A 237 3.69 -27.10 -18.78
CA PHE A 237 2.63 -26.40 -18.04
C PHE A 237 1.58 -25.76 -18.95
N ASP A 238 0.34 -25.65 -18.45
CA ASP A 238 -0.84 -25.11 -19.14
C ASP A 238 -1.56 -24.01 -18.33
N GLY A 239 -1.04 -23.68 -17.14
CA GLY A 239 -1.55 -22.63 -16.26
C GLY A 239 -0.46 -21.81 -15.58
N ILE A 240 -0.76 -20.55 -15.28
CA ILE A 240 0.11 -19.61 -14.56
C ILE A 240 -0.70 -18.93 -13.47
N PHE A 241 -0.11 -18.82 -12.27
CA PHE A 241 -0.60 -18.01 -11.17
C PHE A 241 0.53 -17.21 -10.51
N GLY A 242 0.36 -15.91 -10.39
CA GLY A 242 1.32 -14.99 -9.77
C GLY A 242 0.75 -13.59 -9.59
N THR A 243 1.52 -12.66 -9.01
CA THR A 243 1.11 -11.25 -8.96
C THR A 243 1.06 -10.63 -10.36
N ASP A 244 0.43 -9.48 -10.52
CA ASP A 244 0.15 -8.85 -11.82
C ASP A 244 1.38 -8.79 -12.73
N LEU A 245 2.49 -8.20 -12.26
CA LEU A 245 3.70 -8.06 -13.07
C LEU A 245 4.33 -9.40 -13.43
N VAL A 246 4.35 -10.34 -12.49
CA VAL A 246 4.91 -11.68 -12.72
C VAL A 246 4.05 -12.44 -13.71
N ALA A 247 2.73 -12.41 -13.55
CA ALA A 247 1.79 -13.07 -14.47
C ALA A 247 1.88 -12.51 -15.89
N ILE A 248 2.01 -11.18 -16.03
CA ILE A 248 2.20 -10.50 -17.31
C ILE A 248 3.54 -10.90 -17.94
N GLU A 249 4.63 -10.93 -17.17
CA GLU A 249 5.94 -11.31 -17.69
C GLU A 249 5.97 -12.79 -18.11
N CYS A 250 5.33 -13.68 -17.34
CA CYS A 250 5.14 -15.07 -17.75
C CYS A 250 4.35 -15.17 -19.07
N MET A 251 3.26 -14.40 -19.20
CA MET A 251 2.47 -14.34 -20.44
C MET A 251 3.33 -13.86 -21.62
N ASN A 252 4.14 -12.83 -21.43
CA ASN A 252 5.06 -12.33 -22.44
C ASN A 252 6.09 -13.39 -22.86
N GLU A 253 6.62 -14.16 -21.90
CA GLU A 253 7.57 -15.24 -22.19
C GLU A 253 6.91 -16.38 -22.95
N VAL A 254 5.67 -16.76 -22.58
CA VAL A 254 4.86 -17.72 -23.35
C VAL A 254 4.72 -17.30 -24.80
N ILE A 255 4.39 -16.02 -25.04
CA ILE A 255 4.22 -15.46 -26.40
C ILE A 255 5.55 -15.43 -27.16
N ARG A 256 6.64 -15.02 -26.50
CA ARG A 256 8.00 -15.02 -27.08
C ARG A 256 8.43 -16.40 -27.57
N ARG A 257 8.00 -17.45 -26.87
CA ARG A 257 8.26 -18.85 -27.24
C ARG A 257 7.20 -19.44 -28.22
N HIS A 258 6.42 -18.58 -28.89
CA HIS A 258 5.44 -18.96 -29.91
C HIS A 258 4.26 -19.80 -29.41
N LYS A 259 3.95 -19.77 -28.10
CA LYS A 259 2.73 -20.38 -27.55
C LYS A 259 1.62 -19.33 -27.46
N LYS A 260 0.39 -19.80 -27.37
CA LYS A 260 -0.82 -18.96 -27.39
C LYS A 260 -1.49 -18.91 -26.04
N VAL A 261 -1.77 -17.69 -25.56
CA VAL A 261 -2.62 -17.41 -24.41
C VAL A 261 -3.99 -16.97 -24.92
N PRO A 262 -5.09 -17.58 -24.49
CA PRO A 262 -5.25 -18.65 -23.48
C PRO A 262 -5.24 -20.07 -24.04
N LYS A 263 -5.00 -20.28 -25.33
CA LYS A 263 -5.17 -21.60 -25.98
C LYS A 263 -4.26 -22.67 -25.36
N ASP A 264 -2.97 -22.42 -25.35
CA ASP A 264 -1.97 -23.37 -24.85
C ASP A 264 -1.72 -23.18 -23.35
N VAL A 265 -1.65 -21.94 -22.87
CA VAL A 265 -1.42 -21.58 -21.46
C VAL A 265 -2.46 -20.57 -21.00
N LYS A 266 -3.07 -20.79 -19.84
CA LYS A 266 -3.99 -19.86 -19.17
C LYS A 266 -3.23 -19.09 -18.10
N CYS A 267 -3.60 -17.83 -17.88
CA CYS A 267 -2.92 -16.99 -16.92
C CYS A 267 -3.93 -16.31 -16.00
N VAL A 268 -3.68 -16.41 -14.70
CA VAL A 268 -4.43 -15.69 -13.65
C VAL A 268 -3.45 -14.86 -12.85
N ALA A 269 -3.75 -13.57 -12.73
CA ALA A 269 -2.99 -12.62 -11.92
C ALA A 269 -3.61 -12.44 -10.53
N TYR A 270 -2.82 -11.93 -9.60
CA TYR A 270 -3.26 -11.47 -8.28
C TYR A 270 -2.84 -10.01 -8.11
N ASP A 271 -3.67 -9.21 -7.51
CA ASP A 271 -3.75 -7.80 -7.21
C ASP A 271 -4.80 -7.11 -8.08
N GLY A 272 -4.83 -7.41 -9.38
CA GLY A 272 -5.85 -6.93 -10.31
C GLY A 272 -5.77 -5.43 -10.57
N THR A 273 -4.58 -4.84 -10.58
CA THR A 273 -4.35 -3.43 -10.90
C THR A 273 -4.68 -3.10 -12.36
N TYR A 274 -4.61 -1.83 -12.73
CA TYR A 274 -4.95 -1.37 -14.09
C TYR A 274 -4.09 -2.03 -15.18
N ILE A 275 -2.85 -2.42 -14.87
CA ILE A 275 -1.93 -3.01 -15.87
C ILE A 275 -2.48 -4.30 -16.47
N THR A 276 -3.25 -5.09 -15.71
CA THR A 276 -3.87 -6.34 -16.20
C THR A 276 -4.93 -6.09 -17.26
N GLN A 277 -5.43 -4.86 -17.38
CA GLN A 277 -6.47 -4.47 -18.33
C GLN A 277 -5.91 -3.88 -19.63
N ILE A 278 -4.72 -3.25 -19.56
CA ILE A 278 -4.11 -2.54 -20.70
C ILE A 278 -3.20 -3.42 -21.54
N VAL A 279 -2.82 -4.60 -21.05
CA VAL A 279 -2.02 -5.57 -21.83
C VAL A 279 -2.90 -6.39 -22.76
N GLU A 280 -2.31 -6.95 -23.81
CA GLU A 280 -3.01 -7.77 -24.80
C GLU A 280 -2.42 -9.20 -24.85
N PRO A 281 -3.19 -10.25 -24.57
CA PRO A 281 -4.58 -10.22 -24.08
C PRO A 281 -4.69 -9.71 -22.65
N SER A 282 -5.82 -9.04 -22.30
CA SER A 282 -6.08 -8.60 -20.92
C SER A 282 -6.11 -9.79 -19.97
N VAL A 283 -5.50 -9.62 -18.79
CA VAL A 283 -5.29 -10.73 -17.85
C VAL A 283 -6.49 -10.91 -16.92
N THR A 284 -6.95 -12.15 -16.78
CA THR A 284 -7.91 -12.51 -15.71
C THR A 284 -7.23 -12.38 -14.37
N ALA A 285 -7.85 -11.66 -13.44
CA ALA A 285 -7.21 -11.32 -12.18
C ALA A 285 -8.12 -11.49 -10.96
N ILE A 286 -7.52 -11.89 -9.85
CA ILE A 286 -8.08 -11.71 -8.52
C ILE A 286 -7.81 -10.26 -8.11
N VAL A 287 -8.87 -9.49 -7.91
CA VAL A 287 -8.80 -8.04 -7.68
C VAL A 287 -8.87 -7.75 -6.20
N GLN A 288 -7.86 -7.09 -5.68
CA GLN A 288 -7.89 -6.51 -4.34
C GLN A 288 -8.67 -5.19 -4.36
N PRO A 289 -9.50 -4.90 -3.35
CA PRO A 289 -10.27 -3.64 -3.27
C PRO A 289 -9.37 -2.50 -2.77
N ILE A 290 -8.43 -2.03 -3.61
CA ILE A 290 -7.36 -1.10 -3.22
C ILE A 290 -7.90 0.21 -2.65
N LYS A 291 -9.02 0.72 -3.22
CA LYS A 291 -9.67 1.95 -2.72
C LYS A 291 -10.21 1.77 -1.31
N GLU A 292 -10.88 0.67 -1.06
CA GLU A 292 -11.45 0.34 0.24
C GLU A 292 -10.35 0.05 1.26
N LEU A 293 -9.26 -0.61 0.86
CA LEU A 293 -8.06 -0.81 1.68
C LEU A 293 -7.47 0.54 2.11
N ALA A 294 -7.29 1.46 1.18
CA ALA A 294 -6.77 2.80 1.43
C ALA A 294 -7.68 3.59 2.38
N LYS A 295 -9.00 3.54 2.15
CA LYS A 295 -9.99 4.21 2.99
C LYS A 295 -9.96 3.70 4.44
N GLU A 296 -9.91 2.39 4.63
CA GLU A 296 -9.83 1.81 5.99
C GLU A 296 -8.52 2.15 6.68
N ALA A 297 -7.39 2.14 5.97
CA ALA A 297 -6.11 2.55 6.53
C ALA A 297 -6.09 4.03 6.93
N ALA A 298 -6.62 4.92 6.08
CA ALA A 298 -6.75 6.34 6.38
C ALA A 298 -7.68 6.58 7.57
N ARG A 299 -8.83 5.92 7.62
CA ARG A 299 -9.75 5.99 8.77
C ARG A 299 -9.06 5.61 10.08
N LEU A 300 -8.41 4.43 10.10
CA LEU A 300 -7.75 3.92 11.31
C LEU A 300 -6.61 4.83 11.79
N ILE A 301 -5.77 5.33 10.89
CA ILE A 301 -4.66 6.20 11.27
C ILE A 301 -5.17 7.54 11.80
N CYS A 302 -6.20 8.14 11.18
CA CYS A 302 -6.81 9.39 11.65
C CYS A 302 -7.41 9.22 13.05
N GLU A 303 -8.10 8.12 13.32
CA GLU A 303 -8.66 7.81 14.63
C GLU A 303 -7.57 7.61 15.69
N LEU A 304 -6.48 6.93 15.35
CA LEU A 304 -5.31 6.76 16.25
C LEU A 304 -4.63 8.10 16.57
N VAL A 305 -4.41 8.95 15.56
CA VAL A 305 -3.83 10.30 15.73
C VAL A 305 -4.71 11.20 16.60
N ASN A 306 -6.03 10.99 16.54
CA ASN A 306 -7.00 11.70 17.39
C ASN A 306 -7.21 11.06 18.76
N GLY A 307 -6.39 10.05 19.14
CA GLY A 307 -6.33 9.48 20.48
C GLY A 307 -7.15 8.22 20.71
N LYS A 308 -7.87 7.72 19.69
CA LYS A 308 -8.52 6.40 19.78
C LYS A 308 -7.45 5.32 19.96
N ARG A 309 -7.81 4.23 20.61
CA ARG A 309 -6.95 3.07 20.79
C ARG A 309 -7.67 1.82 20.29
N TYR A 310 -6.91 0.92 19.73
CA TYR A 310 -7.40 -0.36 19.25
C TYR A 310 -6.66 -1.49 19.96
N LYS A 311 -7.31 -2.63 20.03
CA LYS A 311 -6.70 -3.88 20.50
C LYS A 311 -7.15 -5.01 19.59
N ASN A 312 -6.19 -5.70 18.99
CA ASN A 312 -6.43 -6.80 18.04
C ASN A 312 -7.38 -6.43 16.89
N GLU A 313 -7.34 -5.16 16.44
CA GLU A 313 -8.17 -4.72 15.33
C GLU A 313 -7.63 -5.26 14.02
N LYS A 314 -8.45 -6.02 13.32
CA LYS A 314 -8.16 -6.55 11.99
C LYS A 314 -9.32 -6.27 11.05
N VAL A 315 -9.11 -5.46 10.04
CA VAL A 315 -10.06 -5.21 8.97
C VAL A 315 -9.70 -6.11 7.80
N THR A 316 -10.58 -7.06 7.48
CA THR A 316 -10.39 -7.98 6.34
C THR A 316 -11.43 -7.67 5.27
N LEU A 317 -10.99 -7.30 4.07
CA LEU A 317 -11.84 -6.99 2.93
C LEU A 317 -11.91 -8.18 1.96
N GLY A 318 -13.06 -8.33 1.31
CA GLY A 318 -13.25 -9.37 0.30
C GLY A 318 -12.51 -9.05 -1.00
N VAL A 319 -12.06 -10.06 -1.71
CA VAL A 319 -11.53 -9.95 -3.07
C VAL A 319 -12.59 -10.29 -4.11
N SER A 320 -12.36 -9.93 -5.37
CA SER A 320 -13.26 -10.22 -6.48
C SER A 320 -12.51 -10.78 -7.68
N VAL A 321 -13.25 -11.28 -8.68
CA VAL A 321 -12.66 -11.76 -9.94
C VAL A 321 -12.99 -10.78 -11.06
N ARG A 322 -11.96 -10.33 -11.77
CA ARG A 322 -12.13 -9.65 -13.05
C ARG A 322 -11.72 -10.56 -14.18
N LYS A 323 -12.67 -10.91 -15.03
CA LYS A 323 -12.41 -11.73 -16.21
C LYS A 323 -11.64 -10.92 -17.26
N GLY A 324 -10.53 -11.50 -17.72
CA GLY A 324 -9.78 -11.06 -18.87
C GLY A 324 -9.86 -12.10 -20.00
N ARG A 325 -8.97 -11.96 -20.97
CA ARG A 325 -8.88 -12.85 -22.14
C ARG A 325 -7.80 -13.92 -22.01
N THR A 326 -7.15 -14.02 -20.87
CA THR A 326 -6.12 -15.05 -20.59
C THR A 326 -6.71 -16.36 -20.06
N THR A 327 -8.04 -16.43 -19.87
CA THR A 327 -8.80 -17.65 -19.58
C THR A 327 -9.96 -17.76 -20.56
N MET A 328 -10.38 -19.01 -20.89
CA MET A 328 -11.38 -19.23 -21.96
C MET A 328 -12.84 -19.10 -21.49
N LYS A 329 -13.09 -19.19 -20.19
CA LYS A 329 -14.47 -19.18 -19.64
C LYS A 329 -14.56 -18.46 -18.31
#